data_e44468b91cb6d6e7c029962009f86f3c
#
_entry.id   e44468b91cb6d6e7c029962009f86f3c
#
_cell.length_a   1.000
_cell.length_b   1.000
_cell.length_c   1.000
_cell.angle_alpha   90.00
_cell.angle_beta   90.00
_cell.angle_gamma   90.00
#
_symmetry.space_group_name_H-M   'P 1'
#
loop_
_entity.id
_entity.type
_entity.pdbx_description
1 polymer ?
#
loop_
_entity_poly.entity_id
_entity_poly.type
_entity_poly.pdbx_seq_one_letter_code
_entity_poly.pdbx_strand_id
1 'polypeptide(L)'
;VLKNKMHEFPDNKFIVWTPAVNTKSTMTEEEAIRTRQFRDWMLNDWNEKGDNIFIWDFYEYETDGGLFMSEKNAISPENPHPNPEFSAKVAPLFCQYLIDVFESRVN
;
A
#
# COMPACT_ATOMS: atom_id res chain seq x y z
N VAL A 1 15.80 2.22 -11.08
CA VAL A 1 15.53 1.72 -12.43
C VAL A 1 14.07 1.88 -12.80
N LEU A 2 13.14 1.30 -12.04
CA LEU A 2 11.71 1.39 -12.33
C LEU A 2 11.20 2.84 -12.29
N LYS A 3 11.62 3.61 -11.30
CA LYS A 3 11.22 5.01 -11.13
C LYS A 3 11.64 5.85 -12.33
N ASN A 4 12.88 5.70 -12.77
CA ASN A 4 13.38 6.42 -13.94
C ASN A 4 12.58 6.05 -15.19
N LYS A 5 12.20 4.78 -15.32
CA LYS A 5 11.39 4.32 -16.45
C LYS A 5 10.00 4.95 -16.43
N MET A 6 9.38 5.03 -15.26
CA MET A 6 8.07 5.69 -15.14
C MET A 6 8.15 7.18 -15.45
N HIS A 7 9.23 7.84 -15.07
CA HIS A 7 9.44 9.26 -15.39
C HIS A 7 9.57 9.54 -16.90
N GLU A 8 9.94 8.54 -17.70
CA GLU A 8 9.99 8.70 -19.16
C GLU A 8 8.61 8.84 -19.80
N PHE A 9 7.55 8.57 -19.03
CA PHE A 9 6.17 8.66 -19.51
C PHE A 9 5.38 9.66 -18.66
N PRO A 10 5.71 10.96 -18.75
CA PRO A 10 5.16 11.97 -17.84
C PRO A 10 3.65 12.18 -17.98
N ASP A 11 3.07 11.81 -19.11
CA ASP A 11 1.62 11.92 -19.31
C ASP A 11 0.84 10.77 -18.66
N ASN A 12 1.55 9.72 -18.23
CA ASN A 12 0.94 8.59 -17.52
C ASN A 12 1.07 8.81 -16.02
N LYS A 13 0.03 8.44 -15.28
CA LYS A 13 0.05 8.43 -13.82
C LYS A 13 0.21 6.99 -13.35
N PHE A 14 1.21 6.75 -12.52
CA PHE A 14 1.52 5.42 -12.00
C PHE A 14 1.13 5.36 -10.53
N ILE A 15 0.36 4.36 -10.16
CA ILE A 15 0.00 4.12 -8.76
C ILE A 15 0.74 2.88 -8.30
N VAL A 16 1.58 3.06 -7.29
CA VAL A 16 2.38 1.99 -6.70
C VAL A 16 1.84 1.70 -5.31
N TRP A 17 1.60 0.45 -5.03
CA TRP A 17 1.11 0.04 -3.71
C TRP A 17 2.28 -0.26 -2.79
N THR A 18 2.12 0.07 -1.51
CA THR A 18 3.06 -0.40 -0.51
C THR A 18 2.94 -1.93 -0.37
N PRO A 19 3.97 -2.60 0.16
CA PRO A 19 3.96 -4.05 0.21
C PRO A 19 2.82 -4.59 1.07
N ALA A 20 2.26 -5.72 0.66
CA ALA A 20 1.32 -6.47 1.47
C ALA A 20 2.05 -7.14 2.63
N VAL A 21 1.36 -7.37 3.72
CA VAL A 21 1.89 -8.02 4.91
C VAL A 21 0.96 -9.14 5.34
N ASN A 22 1.51 -10.15 6.00
CA ASN A 22 0.75 -11.29 6.47
C ASN A 22 0.32 -11.13 7.92
N THR A 23 -0.56 -12.02 8.37
CA THR A 23 -0.97 -12.12 9.76
C THR A 23 0.19 -12.65 10.61
N LYS A 24 0.10 -12.44 11.93
CA LYS A 24 1.14 -12.85 12.88
C LYS A 24 1.44 -14.35 12.85
N SER A 25 0.43 -15.18 12.55
CA SER A 25 0.61 -16.64 12.51
C SER A 25 1.25 -17.13 11.20
N THR A 26 1.36 -16.28 10.18
CA THR A 26 1.85 -16.68 8.85
C THR A 26 3.16 -16.02 8.43
N MET A 27 3.73 -15.20 9.30
CA MET A 27 5.00 -14.53 9.01
C MET A 27 5.75 -14.28 10.33
N THR A 28 7.08 -14.24 10.27
CA THR A 28 7.88 -13.95 11.44
C THR A 28 7.89 -12.45 11.73
N GLU A 29 8.22 -12.09 12.97
CA GLU A 29 8.34 -10.68 13.36
C GLU A 29 9.44 -9.97 12.56
N GLU A 30 10.56 -10.65 12.30
CA GLU A 30 11.64 -10.09 11.50
C GLU A 30 11.18 -9.76 10.08
N GLU A 31 10.42 -10.66 9.46
CA GLU A 31 9.86 -10.43 8.12
C GLU A 31 8.91 -9.24 8.12
N ALA A 32 8.07 -9.14 9.15
CA ALA A 32 7.13 -8.03 9.28
C ALA A 32 7.87 -6.70 9.47
N ILE A 33 8.94 -6.68 10.27
CA ILE A 33 9.75 -5.49 10.47
C ILE A 33 10.41 -5.06 9.15
N ARG A 34 10.95 -6.00 8.38
CA ARG A 34 11.55 -5.69 7.07
C ARG A 34 10.51 -5.13 6.09
N THR A 35 9.31 -5.70 6.11
CA THR A 35 8.20 -5.23 5.27
C THR A 35 7.85 -3.78 5.63
N ARG A 36 7.76 -3.49 6.92
CA ARG A 36 7.47 -2.13 7.39
C ARG A 36 8.58 -1.16 7.05
N GLN A 37 9.82 -1.56 7.18
CA GLN A 37 10.97 -0.72 6.80
C GLN A 37 10.93 -0.39 5.31
N PHE A 38 10.58 -1.35 4.47
CA PHE A 38 10.45 -1.13 3.03
C PHE A 38 9.30 -0.15 2.73
N ARG A 39 8.16 -0.35 3.38
CA ARG A 39 7.03 0.58 3.25
C ARG A 39 7.41 2.00 3.66
N ASP A 40 8.07 2.16 4.80
CA ASP A 40 8.49 3.48 5.30
C ASP A 40 9.48 4.13 4.34
N TRP A 41 10.40 3.36 3.78
CA TRP A 41 11.33 3.84 2.78
C TRP A 41 10.61 4.32 1.52
N MET A 42 9.62 3.58 1.05
CA MET A 42 8.82 4.00 -0.11
C MET A 42 8.17 5.36 0.12
N LEU A 43 7.58 5.55 1.29
CA LEU A 43 6.84 6.77 1.61
C LEU A 43 7.75 7.98 1.87
N ASN A 44 8.88 7.77 2.54
CA ASN A 44 9.72 8.85 3.05
C ASN A 44 10.90 9.18 2.15
N ASP A 45 11.49 8.17 1.51
CA ASP A 45 12.72 8.35 0.74
C ASP A 45 12.52 8.20 -0.78
N TRP A 46 11.76 7.19 -1.19
CA TRP A 46 11.56 6.90 -2.61
C TRP A 46 10.53 7.84 -3.26
N ASN A 47 9.51 8.24 -2.51
CA ASN A 47 8.45 9.11 -3.00
C ASN A 47 8.98 10.52 -3.31
N GLU A 48 8.60 11.06 -4.46
CA GLU A 48 8.91 12.44 -4.85
C GLU A 48 7.62 13.20 -5.08
N LYS A 49 7.49 14.35 -4.45
CA LYS A 49 6.33 15.22 -4.66
C LYS A 49 6.39 15.86 -6.05
N GLY A 50 5.24 15.92 -6.70
CA GLY A 50 5.11 16.61 -7.98
C GLY A 50 5.50 15.77 -9.20
N ASP A 51 5.89 14.50 -9.03
CA ASP A 51 6.15 13.62 -10.16
C ASP A 51 4.86 12.86 -10.57
N ASN A 52 4.99 11.93 -11.50
CA ASN A 52 3.87 11.17 -12.04
C ASN A 52 3.66 9.82 -11.35
N ILE A 53 4.25 9.64 -10.16
CA ILE A 53 4.15 8.40 -9.38
C ILE A 53 3.43 8.72 -8.06
N PHE A 54 2.42 7.91 -7.76
CA PHE A 54 1.56 8.08 -6.59
C PHE A 54 1.59 6.81 -5.78
N ILE A 55 1.65 6.90 -4.45
CA ILE A 55 1.72 5.72 -3.59
C ILE A 55 0.40 5.51 -2.88
N TRP A 56 -0.17 4.32 -3.03
CA TRP A 56 -1.32 3.86 -2.28
C TRP A 56 -0.82 3.04 -1.09
N ASP A 57 -1.00 3.55 0.12
CA ASP A 57 -0.49 2.91 1.33
C ASP A 57 -1.43 1.82 1.82
N PHE A 58 -1.49 0.73 1.07
CA PHE A 58 -2.31 -0.43 1.41
C PHE A 58 -1.89 -1.09 2.71
N TYR A 59 -0.59 -1.07 3.02
CA TYR A 59 -0.04 -1.61 4.26
C TYR A 59 -0.75 -1.02 5.49
N GLU A 60 -0.99 0.29 5.50
CA GLU A 60 -1.63 0.96 6.63
C GLU A 60 -3.05 0.43 6.86
N TYR A 61 -3.78 0.20 5.77
CA TYR A 61 -5.14 -0.35 5.88
C TYR A 61 -5.14 -1.80 6.35
N GLU A 62 -4.24 -2.62 5.84
CA GLU A 62 -4.15 -4.04 6.24
C GLU A 62 -3.81 -4.20 7.71
N THR A 63 -2.92 -3.35 8.23
CA THR A 63 -2.38 -3.49 9.58
C THR A 63 -3.16 -2.69 10.62
N ASP A 64 -4.05 -1.78 10.22
CA ASP A 64 -4.68 -0.81 11.12
C ASP A 64 -3.64 -0.05 11.96
N GLY A 65 -2.51 0.30 11.34
CA GLY A 65 -1.42 1.00 12.02
C GLY A 65 -0.46 0.10 12.78
N GLY A 66 -0.66 -1.22 12.73
CA GLY A 66 0.19 -2.20 13.41
C GLY A 66 1.35 -2.69 12.53
N LEU A 67 1.99 -3.74 13.00
CA LEU A 67 3.13 -4.36 12.31
C LEU A 67 2.68 -5.48 11.36
N PHE A 68 1.73 -6.31 11.81
CA PHE A 68 1.17 -7.41 11.05
C PHE A 68 -0.19 -7.04 10.47
N MET A 69 -0.63 -7.77 9.46
CA MET A 69 -2.01 -7.68 9.01
C MET A 69 -2.94 -7.99 10.19
N SER A 70 -3.90 -7.10 10.43
CA SER A 70 -4.90 -7.34 11.47
C SER A 70 -5.74 -8.57 11.13
N GLU A 71 -5.88 -9.49 12.07
CA GLU A 71 -6.64 -10.71 11.86
C GLU A 71 -8.09 -10.47 11.46
N LYS A 72 -8.68 -9.36 11.94
CA LYS A 72 -10.05 -8.99 11.57
C LYS A 72 -10.19 -8.61 10.09
N ASN A 73 -9.09 -8.28 9.43
CA ASN A 73 -9.07 -7.92 8.01
C ASN A 73 -8.78 -9.14 7.11
N ALA A 74 -8.31 -10.23 7.68
CA ALA A 74 -7.97 -11.46 6.97
C ALA A 74 -9.14 -12.44 6.91
N ILE A 75 -9.10 -13.35 5.96
CA ILE A 75 -10.10 -14.44 5.85
C ILE A 75 -10.09 -15.27 7.14
N SER A 76 -8.90 -15.60 7.63
CA SER A 76 -8.69 -16.24 8.93
C SER A 76 -7.29 -15.92 9.43
N PRO A 77 -6.96 -16.19 10.70
CA PRO A 77 -5.60 -15.97 11.20
C PRO A 77 -4.52 -16.69 10.40
N GLU A 78 -4.85 -17.82 9.80
CA GLU A 78 -3.92 -18.63 9.00
C GLU A 78 -4.00 -18.34 7.50
N ASN A 79 -4.95 -17.52 7.08
CA ASN A 79 -5.14 -17.16 5.68
C ASN A 79 -5.05 -15.63 5.53
N PRO A 80 -3.90 -15.09 5.16
CA PRO A 80 -3.65 -13.65 5.17
C PRO A 80 -4.20 -12.90 3.95
N HIS A 81 -5.17 -13.44 3.26
CA HIS A 81 -5.85 -12.73 2.19
C HIS A 81 -6.95 -11.83 2.77
N PRO A 82 -7.18 -10.64 2.19
CA PRO A 82 -8.25 -9.76 2.64
C PRO A 82 -9.61 -10.45 2.61
N ASN A 83 -10.39 -10.27 3.67
CA ASN A 83 -11.75 -10.80 3.71
C ASN A 83 -12.72 -9.87 2.98
N PRO A 84 -13.98 -10.34 2.69
CA PRO A 84 -14.95 -9.50 2.00
C PRO A 84 -15.31 -8.20 2.71
N GLU A 85 -15.37 -8.20 4.03
CA GLU A 85 -15.70 -6.99 4.81
C GLU A 85 -14.60 -5.92 4.67
N PHE A 86 -13.35 -6.34 4.76
CA PHE A 86 -12.21 -5.45 4.57
C PHE A 86 -12.20 -4.89 3.14
N SER A 87 -12.41 -5.75 2.16
CA SER A 87 -12.43 -5.36 0.75
C SER A 87 -13.55 -4.34 0.48
N ALA A 88 -14.73 -4.56 1.04
CA ALA A 88 -15.86 -3.65 0.89
C ALA A 88 -15.59 -2.29 1.56
N LYS A 89 -14.81 -2.27 2.63
CA LYS A 89 -14.43 -1.03 3.32
C LYS A 89 -13.35 -0.25 2.57
N VAL A 90 -12.36 -0.93 2.03
CA VAL A 90 -11.18 -0.28 1.45
C VAL A 90 -11.37 0.07 -0.03
N ALA A 91 -12.13 -0.72 -0.79
CA ALA A 91 -12.31 -0.47 -2.21
C ALA A 91 -12.82 0.95 -2.53
N PRO A 92 -13.85 1.48 -1.82
CA PRO A 92 -14.28 2.86 -2.08
C PRO A 92 -13.19 3.90 -1.78
N LEU A 93 -12.35 3.64 -0.79
CA LEU A 93 -11.24 4.54 -0.45
C LEU A 93 -10.20 4.56 -1.56
N PHE A 94 -9.91 3.40 -2.15
CA PHE A 94 -9.01 3.33 -3.29
C PHE A 94 -9.61 4.02 -4.52
N CYS A 95 -10.90 3.84 -4.77
CA CYS A 95 -11.59 4.54 -5.86
C CYS A 95 -11.52 6.06 -5.68
N GLN A 96 -11.70 6.55 -4.46
CA GLN A 96 -11.56 7.98 -4.18
C GLN A 96 -10.11 8.45 -4.41
N TYR A 97 -9.13 7.63 -4.02
CA TYR A 97 -7.73 7.95 -4.28
C TYR A 97 -7.43 8.05 -5.78
N LEU A 98 -7.99 7.15 -6.58
CA LEU A 98 -7.86 7.22 -8.04
C LEU A 98 -8.41 8.53 -8.59
N ILE A 99 -9.59 8.94 -8.12
CA ILE A 99 -10.20 10.21 -8.51
C ILE A 99 -9.28 11.38 -8.12
N ASP A 100 -8.75 11.35 -6.91
CA ASP A 100 -7.86 12.40 -6.41
C ASP A 100 -6.57 12.50 -7.23
N VAL A 101 -6.02 11.36 -7.66
CA VAL A 101 -4.87 11.32 -8.55
C VAL A 101 -5.21 11.92 -9.91
N PHE A 102 -6.33 11.54 -10.51
CA PHE A 102 -6.76 12.06 -11.80
C PHE A 102 -7.05 13.56 -11.75
N GLU A 103 -7.58 14.05 -10.66
CA GLU A 103 -7.93 15.46 -10.50
C GLU A 103 -6.78 16.28 -9.88
N SER A 104 -5.60 15.70 -9.74
CA SER A 104 -4.40 16.35 -9.22
C SER A 104 -4.58 16.92 -7.80
N ARG A 105 -5.40 16.24 -6.98
CA ARG A 105 -5.63 16.64 -5.58
C ARG A 105 -4.64 16.01 -4.59
N VAL A 106 -3.77 15.12 -5.06
CA VAL A 106 -2.72 14.47 -4.28
C VAL A 106 -1.39 14.59 -5.01
N ASN A 107 -0.31 14.44 -4.23
CA ASN A 107 1.06 14.61 -4.67
C ASN A 107 1.33 16.08 -5.01
#